data_ce6db67b82ff60a300d6985db2aa9b7e
#
_entry.id   ce6db67b82ff60a300d6985db2aa9b7e
#
_cell.length_a   1.000
_cell.length_b   1.000
_cell.length_c   1.000
_cell.angle_alpha   90.00
_cell.angle_beta   90.00
_cell.angle_gamma   90.00
#
_symmetry.space_group_name_H-M   'P 1'
#
loop_
_entity.id
_entity.type
_entity.pdbx_description
1 polymer ?
#
loop_
_entity_poly.entity_id
_entity_poly.type
_entity_poly.pdbx_seq_one_letter_code
_entity_poly.pdbx_strand_id
1 'polypeptide(L)'
;MTNFIDTPHGNTIAFNQFIGKKVGIVFLSGFKSDMKGQKALYIENWAKDNDHSFLRFDYSGHGESSGKINEKCFSDWYMDAEFLVKKLTKGKQILIGSSMGGWVMLMLAKNLQKKIFGMIGLAPAPDFPKLLIWDKMNIDQKKSCLL
;
A
#
# COMPACT_ATOMS: atom_id res chain seq x y z
N MET A 1 11.27 -11.15 -9.98
CA MET A 1 11.78 -11.68 -8.69
C MET A 1 11.27 -10.76 -7.60
N THR A 2 10.72 -11.29 -6.50
CA THR A 2 10.26 -10.50 -5.35
C THR A 2 11.48 -10.02 -4.56
N ASN A 3 11.49 -8.75 -4.18
CA ASN A 3 12.47 -8.16 -3.28
C ASN A 3 11.86 -8.01 -1.88
N PHE A 4 12.72 -7.89 -0.86
CA PHE A 4 12.30 -7.73 0.53
C PHE A 4 13.05 -6.56 1.18
N ILE A 5 12.38 -5.85 2.09
CA ILE A 5 12.97 -4.75 2.85
C ILE A 5 12.43 -4.76 4.29
N ASP A 6 13.34 -4.60 5.25
CA ASP A 6 12.96 -4.47 6.66
C ASP A 6 12.54 -3.03 6.95
N THR A 7 11.41 -2.90 7.64
CA THR A 7 10.88 -1.62 8.10
C THR A 7 11.40 -1.26 9.49
N PRO A 8 11.47 0.02 9.85
CA PRO A 8 11.88 0.46 11.19
C PRO A 8 10.97 -0.04 12.32
N HIS A 9 9.73 -0.47 11.97
CA HIS A 9 8.74 -0.95 12.93
C HIS A 9 8.62 -2.49 12.97
N GLY A 10 9.67 -3.20 12.46
CA GLY A 10 9.87 -4.63 12.70
C GLY A 10 9.16 -5.58 11.72
N ASN A 11 8.66 -5.07 10.58
CA ASN A 11 8.11 -5.93 9.52
C ASN A 11 9.10 -6.06 8.36
N THR A 12 9.10 -7.22 7.69
CA THR A 12 9.77 -7.43 6.40
C THR A 12 8.73 -7.36 5.30
N ILE A 13 8.87 -6.40 4.38
CA ILE A 13 7.90 -6.13 3.32
C ILE A 13 8.38 -6.64 1.97
N ALA A 14 7.55 -7.45 1.32
CA ALA A 14 7.74 -7.94 -0.04
C ALA A 14 7.32 -6.88 -1.06
N PHE A 15 8.15 -6.60 -2.05
CA PHE A 15 7.85 -5.62 -3.08
C PHE A 15 8.43 -5.99 -4.45
N ASN A 16 7.86 -5.39 -5.49
CA ASN A 16 8.43 -5.37 -6.83
C ASN A 16 8.51 -3.92 -7.32
N GLN A 17 9.62 -3.59 -7.96
CA GLN A 17 9.86 -2.27 -8.49
C GLN A 17 10.43 -2.34 -9.90
N PHE A 18 9.97 -1.43 -10.74
CA PHE A 18 10.53 -1.11 -12.04
C PHE A 18 10.93 0.37 -12.07
N ILE A 19 12.10 0.68 -12.60
CA ILE A 19 12.59 2.06 -12.71
C ILE A 19 12.50 2.48 -14.16
N GLY A 20 11.60 3.39 -14.45
CA GLY A 20 11.45 4.09 -15.73
C GLY A 20 11.92 5.54 -15.62
N LYS A 21 11.83 6.28 -16.73
CA LYS A 21 12.28 7.68 -16.83
C LYS A 21 11.18 8.68 -16.51
N LYS A 22 9.91 8.27 -16.61
CA LYS A 22 8.74 9.11 -16.35
C LYS A 22 8.29 9.06 -14.89
N VAL A 23 7.27 9.88 -14.56
CA VAL A 23 6.69 9.94 -13.22
C VAL A 23 6.35 8.55 -12.69
N GLY A 24 6.68 8.31 -11.43
CA GLY A 24 6.47 7.00 -10.81
C GLY A 24 4.99 6.75 -10.48
N ILE A 25 4.63 5.47 -10.47
CA ILE A 25 3.31 4.97 -10.10
C ILE A 25 3.48 4.03 -8.91
N VAL A 26 2.68 4.22 -7.87
CA VAL A 26 2.61 3.32 -6.72
C VAL A 26 1.23 2.69 -6.67
N PHE A 27 1.17 1.37 -6.72
CA PHE A 27 -0.08 0.62 -6.58
C PHE A 27 -0.28 0.16 -5.14
N LEU A 28 -1.44 0.49 -4.58
CA LEU A 28 -1.87 0.22 -3.23
C LEU A 28 -3.03 -0.77 -3.26
N SER A 29 -2.77 -2.02 -2.86
CA SER A 29 -3.74 -3.11 -2.92
C SER A 29 -4.84 -2.99 -1.86
N GLY A 30 -5.92 -3.76 -2.03
CA GLY A 30 -7.01 -3.85 -1.08
C GLY A 30 -6.73 -4.82 0.07
N PHE A 31 -7.62 -4.84 1.07
CA PHE A 31 -7.59 -5.78 2.18
C PHE A 31 -7.66 -7.23 1.70
N LYS A 32 -6.83 -8.10 2.24
CA LYS A 32 -6.68 -9.51 1.84
C LYS A 32 -6.31 -9.72 0.36
N SER A 33 -5.78 -8.69 -0.29
CA SER A 33 -5.19 -8.79 -1.63
C SER A 33 -3.68 -8.74 -1.53
N ASP A 34 -3.03 -9.26 -2.56
CA ASP A 34 -1.56 -9.22 -2.68
C ASP A 34 -1.12 -8.38 -3.89
N MET A 35 0.18 -8.14 -3.98
CA MET A 35 0.80 -7.38 -5.06
C MET A 35 0.80 -8.12 -6.42
N LYS A 36 0.44 -9.41 -6.46
CA LYS A 36 0.35 -10.24 -7.67
C LYS A 36 -1.05 -10.26 -8.27
N GLY A 37 -2.00 -9.50 -7.70
CA GLY A 37 -3.35 -9.39 -8.21
C GLY A 37 -3.41 -8.82 -9.64
N GLN A 38 -4.42 -9.22 -10.41
CA GLN A 38 -4.56 -8.87 -11.83
C GLN A 38 -4.44 -7.36 -12.11
N LYS A 39 -5.05 -6.51 -11.26
CA LYS A 39 -5.00 -5.05 -11.42
C LYS A 39 -3.56 -4.53 -11.29
N ALA A 40 -2.82 -5.01 -10.29
CA ALA A 40 -1.45 -4.59 -10.06
C ALA A 40 -0.54 -4.99 -11.23
N LEU A 41 -0.68 -6.22 -11.71
CA LEU A 41 0.10 -6.73 -12.85
C LEU A 41 -0.23 -6.03 -14.15
N TYR A 42 -1.51 -5.76 -14.41
CA TYR A 42 -1.94 -5.03 -15.61
C TYR A 42 -1.33 -3.62 -15.65
N ILE A 43 -1.43 -2.89 -14.53
CA ILE A 43 -0.89 -1.52 -14.43
C ILE A 43 0.65 -1.53 -14.49
N GLU A 44 1.30 -2.53 -13.89
CA GLU A 44 2.76 -2.69 -14.00
C GLU A 44 3.21 -2.85 -15.45
N ASN A 45 2.55 -3.71 -16.22
CA ASN A 45 2.87 -3.93 -17.63
C ASN A 45 2.68 -2.64 -18.43
N TRP A 46 1.55 -1.96 -18.23
CA TRP A 46 1.30 -0.67 -18.87
C TRP A 46 2.37 0.37 -18.50
N ALA A 47 2.78 0.43 -17.24
CA ALA A 47 3.81 1.35 -16.77
C ALA A 47 5.17 1.07 -17.43
N LYS A 48 5.54 -0.21 -17.56
CA LYS A 48 6.75 -0.63 -18.28
C LYS A 48 6.74 -0.23 -19.75
N ASP A 49 5.64 -0.52 -20.44
CA ASP A 49 5.47 -0.20 -21.87
C ASP A 49 5.52 1.30 -22.16
N ASN A 50 5.16 2.13 -21.16
CA ASN A 50 5.15 3.58 -21.25
C ASN A 50 6.32 4.28 -20.53
N ASP A 51 7.32 3.53 -20.05
CA ASP A 51 8.54 4.01 -19.38
C ASP A 51 8.27 4.81 -18.07
N HIS A 52 7.21 4.44 -17.35
CA HIS A 52 6.91 4.93 -16.00
C HIS A 52 7.60 4.06 -14.95
N SER A 53 8.22 4.66 -13.92
CA SER A 53 8.60 3.89 -12.74
C SER A 53 7.36 3.30 -12.07
N PHE A 54 7.47 2.10 -11.52
CA PHE A 54 6.35 1.41 -10.88
C PHE A 54 6.77 0.72 -9.59
N LEU A 55 5.96 0.84 -8.55
CA LEU A 55 6.14 0.15 -7.27
C LEU A 55 4.82 -0.53 -6.86
N ARG A 56 4.89 -1.80 -6.52
CA ARG A 56 3.83 -2.57 -5.84
C ARG A 56 4.43 -3.39 -4.72
N PHE A 57 3.66 -3.63 -3.68
CA PHE A 57 4.12 -4.33 -2.48
C PHE A 57 2.96 -4.98 -1.75
N ASP A 58 3.29 -5.91 -0.86
CA ASP A 58 2.38 -6.49 0.10
C ASP A 58 2.49 -5.76 1.43
N TYR A 59 1.38 -5.33 2.01
CA TYR A 59 1.40 -4.82 3.39
C TYR A 59 1.80 -5.93 4.37
N SER A 60 2.26 -5.57 5.57
CA SER A 60 2.48 -6.55 6.64
C SER A 60 1.23 -7.43 6.86
N GLY A 61 1.45 -8.74 6.99
CA GLY A 61 0.38 -9.74 7.08
C GLY A 61 -0.33 -10.09 5.78
N HIS A 62 0.10 -9.52 4.63
CA HIS A 62 -0.44 -9.84 3.30
C HIS A 62 0.64 -10.51 2.43
N GLY A 63 0.21 -11.32 1.48
CA GLY A 63 1.04 -11.93 0.45
C GLY A 63 2.32 -12.57 0.99
N GLU A 64 3.48 -12.08 0.53
CA GLU A 64 4.79 -12.58 0.92
C GLU A 64 5.45 -11.75 2.04
N SER A 65 4.79 -10.70 2.55
CA SER A 65 5.27 -9.90 3.67
C SER A 65 5.11 -10.62 5.01
N SER A 66 5.95 -10.24 5.99
CA SER A 66 5.92 -10.83 7.33
C SER A 66 4.68 -10.43 8.14
N GLY A 67 4.43 -11.16 9.23
CA GLY A 67 3.33 -10.93 10.15
C GLY A 67 2.06 -11.69 9.78
N LYS A 68 1.02 -11.53 10.61
CA LYS A 68 -0.30 -12.11 10.38
C LYS A 68 -1.33 -11.01 10.30
N ILE A 69 -2.25 -11.10 9.34
CA ILE A 69 -3.24 -10.07 9.06
C ILE A 69 -4.14 -9.74 10.25
N ASN A 70 -4.45 -10.73 11.08
CA ASN A 70 -5.28 -10.58 12.29
C ASN A 70 -4.55 -9.92 13.48
N GLU A 71 -3.24 -9.71 13.35
CA GLU A 71 -2.39 -9.03 14.33
C GLU A 71 -2.05 -7.59 13.87
N LYS A 72 -2.61 -7.13 12.74
CA LYS A 72 -2.32 -5.85 12.12
C LYS A 72 -3.54 -4.95 12.07
N CYS A 73 -3.28 -3.66 12.15
CA CYS A 73 -4.27 -2.60 12.03
C CYS A 73 -4.01 -1.73 10.80
N PHE A 74 -4.95 -0.86 10.49
CA PHE A 74 -4.79 0.07 9.36
C PHE A 74 -3.55 0.96 9.48
N SER A 75 -3.20 1.38 10.70
CA SER A 75 -1.99 2.16 10.96
C SER A 75 -0.71 1.44 10.55
N ASP A 76 -0.64 0.11 10.75
CA ASP A 76 0.51 -0.68 10.32
C ASP A 76 0.66 -0.63 8.80
N TRP A 77 -0.44 -0.85 8.05
CA TRP A 77 -0.43 -0.83 6.58
C TRP A 77 -0.14 0.56 6.01
N TYR A 78 -0.61 1.61 6.69
CA TYR A 78 -0.26 2.97 6.35
C TYR A 78 1.25 3.23 6.56
N MET A 79 1.81 2.82 7.71
CA MET A 79 3.25 2.99 8.01
C MET A 79 4.13 2.21 7.03
N ASP A 80 3.74 0.98 6.67
CA ASP A 80 4.41 0.20 5.63
C ASP A 80 4.46 0.97 4.30
N ALA A 81 3.30 1.45 3.85
CA ALA A 81 3.19 2.20 2.60
C ALA A 81 3.98 3.52 2.63
N GLU A 82 3.89 4.27 3.72
CA GLU A 82 4.62 5.52 3.88
C GLU A 82 6.14 5.31 3.83
N PHE A 83 6.63 4.29 4.53
CA PHE A 83 8.04 3.92 4.53
C PHE A 83 8.53 3.56 3.11
N LEU A 84 7.80 2.68 2.41
CA LEU A 84 8.17 2.23 1.08
C LEU A 84 8.16 3.38 0.06
N VAL A 85 7.13 4.23 0.08
CA VAL A 85 7.05 5.41 -0.79
C VAL A 85 8.21 6.36 -0.53
N LYS A 86 8.56 6.61 0.74
CA LYS A 86 9.71 7.47 1.09
C LYS A 86 11.04 6.86 0.67
N LYS A 87 11.22 5.56 0.88
CA LYS A 87 12.50 4.86 0.72
C LYS A 87 12.78 4.47 -0.71
N LEU A 88 11.78 3.97 -1.43
CA LEU A 88 11.95 3.33 -2.73
C LEU A 88 11.58 4.22 -3.92
N THR A 89 10.91 5.38 -3.71
CA THR A 89 10.52 6.23 -4.82
C THR A 89 11.29 7.55 -4.88
N LYS A 90 11.57 8.02 -6.09
CA LYS A 90 12.18 9.32 -6.35
C LYS A 90 11.16 10.27 -6.99
N GLY A 91 11.23 11.56 -6.62
CA GLY A 91 10.34 12.59 -7.18
C GLY A 91 8.86 12.38 -6.81
N LYS A 92 7.97 12.96 -7.62
CA LYS A 92 6.53 12.87 -7.44
C LYS A 92 5.97 11.56 -7.99
N GLN A 93 4.93 11.05 -7.34
CA GLN A 93 4.29 9.76 -7.67
C GLN A 93 2.81 9.94 -7.99
N ILE A 94 2.30 9.14 -8.92
CA ILE A 94 0.87 8.88 -9.07
C ILE A 94 0.53 7.70 -8.14
N LEU A 95 -0.41 7.89 -7.23
CA LEU A 95 -0.89 6.81 -6.37
C LEU A 95 -2.15 6.17 -6.98
N ILE A 96 -2.17 4.86 -7.09
CA ILE A 96 -3.35 4.11 -7.53
C ILE A 96 -3.79 3.21 -6.39
N GLY A 97 -4.93 3.53 -5.78
CA GLY A 97 -5.44 2.82 -4.62
C GLY A 97 -6.71 2.04 -4.90
N SER A 98 -6.71 0.74 -4.63
CA SER A 98 -7.88 -0.13 -4.80
C SER A 98 -8.50 -0.48 -3.45
N SER A 99 -9.81 -0.25 -3.27
CA SER A 99 -10.54 -0.56 -2.04
C SER A 99 -9.87 0.06 -0.80
N MET A 100 -9.43 -0.72 0.20
CA MET A 100 -8.64 -0.25 1.35
C MET A 100 -7.38 0.54 0.92
N GLY A 101 -6.72 0.13 -0.16
CA GLY A 101 -5.58 0.87 -0.73
C GLY A 101 -5.95 2.30 -1.14
N GLY A 102 -7.21 2.56 -1.47
CA GLY A 102 -7.73 3.92 -1.70
C GLY A 102 -7.71 4.78 -0.43
N TRP A 103 -7.97 4.19 0.74
CA TRP A 103 -7.84 4.89 2.00
C TRP A 103 -6.38 5.17 2.36
N VAL A 104 -5.49 4.17 2.23
CA VAL A 104 -4.05 4.36 2.40
C VAL A 104 -3.54 5.48 1.48
N MET A 105 -4.00 5.51 0.22
CA MET A 105 -3.70 6.55 -0.76
C MET A 105 -4.06 7.96 -0.27
N LEU A 106 -5.26 8.14 0.29
CA LEU A 106 -5.71 9.42 0.82
C LEU A 106 -4.86 9.87 2.01
N MET A 107 -4.48 8.95 2.91
CA MET A 107 -3.61 9.25 4.04
C MET A 107 -2.19 9.61 3.59
N LEU A 108 -1.64 8.89 2.60
CA LEU A 108 -0.35 9.24 2.00
C LEU A 108 -0.40 10.63 1.35
N ALA A 109 -1.46 10.92 0.62
CA ALA A 109 -1.62 12.23 -0.04
C ALA A 109 -1.69 13.37 0.98
N LYS A 110 -2.38 13.17 2.11
CA LYS A 110 -2.43 14.14 3.20
C LYS A 110 -1.04 14.41 3.81
N ASN A 111 -0.26 13.37 4.05
CA ASN A 111 0.99 13.46 4.80
C ASN A 111 2.23 13.65 3.92
N LEU A 112 2.17 13.27 2.63
CA LEU A 112 3.28 13.33 1.67
C LEU A 112 2.97 14.24 0.47
N GLN A 113 2.24 15.35 0.66
CA GLN A 113 1.75 16.22 -0.41
C GLN A 113 2.80 16.55 -1.48
N LYS A 114 4.04 16.86 -1.06
CA LYS A 114 5.15 17.20 -1.97
C LYS A 114 5.58 16.04 -2.88
N LYS A 115 5.28 14.79 -2.47
CA LYS A 115 5.59 13.58 -3.24
C LYS A 115 4.46 13.12 -4.14
N ILE A 116 3.28 13.73 -4.10
CA ILE A 116 2.12 13.29 -4.87
C ILE A 116 1.95 14.16 -6.09
N PHE A 117 1.89 13.53 -7.27
CA PHE A 117 1.55 14.15 -8.54
C PHE A 117 0.05 14.03 -8.84
N GLY A 118 -0.53 12.89 -8.53
CA GLY A 118 -1.95 12.61 -8.75
C GLY A 118 -2.40 11.34 -8.04
N MET A 119 -3.71 11.11 -8.03
CA MET A 119 -4.34 9.96 -7.38
C MET A 119 -5.41 9.35 -8.28
N ILE A 120 -5.50 8.03 -8.31
CA ILE A 120 -6.55 7.27 -8.99
C ILE A 120 -7.15 6.28 -7.98
N GLY A 121 -8.43 6.41 -7.69
CA GLY A 121 -9.17 5.49 -6.83
C GLY A 121 -9.92 4.43 -7.63
N LEU A 122 -9.65 3.17 -7.36
CA LEU A 122 -10.37 2.03 -7.91
C LEU A 122 -11.33 1.49 -6.85
N ALA A 123 -12.58 1.96 -6.86
CA ALA A 123 -13.57 1.71 -5.81
C ALA A 123 -12.97 1.94 -4.40
N PRO A 124 -12.45 3.14 -4.10
CA PRO A 124 -11.80 3.42 -2.83
C PRO A 124 -12.79 3.30 -1.67
N ALA A 125 -12.34 2.73 -0.55
CA ALA A 125 -13.17 2.49 0.63
C ALA A 125 -12.57 3.13 1.89
N PRO A 126 -12.66 4.47 2.05
CA PRO A 126 -12.03 5.18 3.17
C PRO A 126 -12.65 4.84 4.54
N ASP A 127 -13.91 4.42 4.58
CA ASP A 127 -14.62 4.08 5.83
C ASP A 127 -14.65 2.57 6.13
N PHE A 128 -13.97 1.78 5.32
CA PHE A 128 -13.94 0.33 5.38
C PHE A 128 -13.66 -0.24 6.79
N PRO A 129 -12.74 0.27 7.59
CA PRO A 129 -12.45 -0.32 8.89
C PRO A 129 -13.54 -0.10 9.91
N LYS A 130 -14.22 1.03 9.89
CA LYS A 130 -15.31 1.29 10.83
C LYS A 130 -16.47 0.33 10.58
N LEU A 131 -16.90 0.22 9.33
CA LEU A 131 -18.12 -0.51 8.96
C LEU A 131 -17.92 -2.02 8.87
N LEU A 132 -16.75 -2.51 8.44
CA LEU A 132 -16.54 -3.93 8.14
C LEU A 132 -15.56 -4.64 9.08
N ILE A 133 -14.71 -3.92 9.77
CA ILE A 133 -13.72 -4.52 10.68
C ILE A 133 -14.00 -4.11 12.12
N TRP A 134 -14.02 -2.80 12.43
CA TRP A 134 -14.14 -2.30 13.78
C TRP A 134 -15.42 -2.78 14.49
N ASP A 135 -16.56 -2.75 13.81
CA ASP A 135 -17.83 -3.18 14.39
C ASP A 135 -17.89 -4.69 14.65
N LYS A 136 -17.06 -5.47 13.96
CA LYS A 136 -16.94 -6.92 14.12
C LYS A 136 -15.82 -7.37 15.05
N MET A 137 -14.96 -6.46 15.47
CA MET A 137 -13.86 -6.75 16.40
C MET A 137 -14.37 -6.90 17.83
N ASN A 138 -13.81 -7.87 18.58
CA ASN A 138 -13.98 -7.96 20.01
C ASN A 138 -13.24 -6.83 20.76
N ILE A 139 -13.45 -6.73 22.07
CA ILE A 139 -12.92 -5.64 22.91
C ILE A 139 -11.36 -5.64 22.90
N ASP A 140 -10.72 -6.80 22.94
CA ASP A 140 -9.26 -6.91 23.01
C ASP A 140 -8.62 -6.53 21.68
N GLN A 141 -9.23 -6.93 20.56
CA GLN A 141 -8.81 -6.51 19.23
C GLN A 141 -8.95 -4.99 19.04
N LYS A 142 -10.03 -4.39 19.54
CA LYS A 142 -10.23 -2.93 19.51
C LYS A 142 -9.18 -2.18 20.31
N LYS A 143 -8.81 -2.69 21.49
CA LYS A 143 -7.77 -2.08 22.34
C LYS A 143 -6.40 -2.12 21.67
N SER A 144 -6.02 -3.23 21.04
CA SER A 144 -4.72 -3.34 20.35
C SER A 144 -4.61 -2.45 19.11
N CYS A 145 -5.72 -2.00 18.54
CA CYS A 145 -5.75 -1.09 17.39
C CYS A 145 -5.75 0.40 17.77
N LEU A 146 -5.90 0.74 19.06
CA LEU A 146 -5.91 2.11 19.55
C LEU A 146 -4.55 2.58 20.09
N LEU A 147 -3.58 1.69 20.18
CA LEU A 147 -2.19 1.94 20.59
C LEU A 147 -1.30 2.12 19.37
#